data_5ff4b4c3d1e6c2ee119da464c9f92c72
#
_entry.id   5ff4b4c3d1e6c2ee119da464c9f92c72
#
_cell.length_a   1.000
_cell.length_b   1.000
_cell.length_c   1.000
_cell.angle_alpha   90.00
_cell.angle_beta   90.00
_cell.angle_gamma   90.00
#
_symmetry.space_group_name_H-M   'P 1'
#
loop_
_entity.id
_entity.type
_entity.pdbx_description
1 polymer ?
#
loop_
_entity_poly.entity_id
_entity_poly.type
_entity_poly.pdbx_seq_one_letter_code
_entity_poly.pdbx_strand_id
1 'polypeptide(L)'
;MMNKLKIIITIITLILCFKVSATDYNPYEESNVKTKTTIYTGTVLKEKDQNKLFAYFGIPYALPPIDKLRWKAPRDIGSPLKVRQATTRPNRCPQLAGTIDSIEEGFNVGEIIGNEDCLYLNIFISEKAKKSKKKLPVMVWIHGGSNVSGHGADVRYTDGDFAFCLL
;
A
#
# COMPACT_ATOMS: atom_id res chain seq x y z
N MET A 1 -41.29 0.52 48.32
CA MET A 1 -40.79 1.69 47.59
C MET A 1 -39.30 1.62 47.19
N MET A 2 -38.44 0.91 47.96
CA MET A 2 -36.98 0.80 47.69
C MET A 2 -36.60 0.06 46.42
N ASN A 3 -37.38 -0.90 45.94
CA ASN A 3 -37.01 -1.73 44.78
C ASN A 3 -37.12 -1.00 43.43
N LYS A 4 -38.04 -0.06 43.26
CA LYS A 4 -38.15 0.70 41.97
C LYS A 4 -36.99 1.66 41.75
N LEU A 5 -36.48 2.28 42.83
CA LEU A 5 -35.38 3.21 42.73
C LEU A 5 -34.05 2.49 42.39
N LYS A 6 -33.80 1.28 42.95
CA LYS A 6 -32.63 0.45 42.60
C LYS A 6 -32.66 0.01 41.15
N ILE A 7 -33.81 -0.40 40.62
CA ILE A 7 -33.95 -0.80 39.22
C ILE A 7 -33.70 0.39 38.26
N ILE A 8 -34.19 1.57 38.59
CA ILE A 8 -33.95 2.77 37.79
C ILE A 8 -32.47 3.16 37.77
N ILE A 9 -31.79 3.11 38.92
CA ILE A 9 -30.35 3.40 38.98
C ILE A 9 -29.55 2.37 38.20
N THR A 10 -29.89 1.08 38.29
CA THR A 10 -29.21 0.01 37.54
C THR A 10 -29.41 0.18 36.02
N ILE A 11 -30.61 0.56 35.57
CA ILE A 11 -30.88 0.82 34.15
C ILE A 11 -30.13 2.06 33.63
N ILE A 12 -30.07 3.13 34.43
CA ILE A 12 -29.32 4.35 34.10
C ILE A 12 -27.82 4.06 34.03
N THR A 13 -27.30 3.24 34.95
CA THR A 13 -25.87 2.83 34.89
C THR A 13 -25.56 1.95 33.67
N LEU A 14 -26.49 1.05 33.29
CA LEU A 14 -26.36 0.25 32.08
C LEU A 14 -26.41 1.11 30.81
N ILE A 15 -27.29 2.12 30.77
CA ILE A 15 -27.40 3.03 29.62
C ILE A 15 -26.17 3.96 29.52
N LEU A 16 -25.57 4.34 30.64
CA LEU A 16 -24.33 5.12 30.66
C LEU A 16 -23.08 4.30 30.26
N CYS A 17 -23.06 2.99 30.52
CA CYS A 17 -21.98 2.12 30.05
C CYS A 17 -22.03 1.86 28.51
N PHE A 18 -23.18 2.04 27.86
CA PHE A 18 -23.30 1.88 26.38
C PHE A 18 -22.97 3.14 25.58
N LYS A 19 -22.54 4.23 26.22
CA LYS A 19 -21.89 5.35 25.53
C LYS A 19 -20.35 5.24 25.59
N VAL A 20 -19.81 4.05 25.51
CA VAL A 20 -18.48 3.90 24.91
C VAL A 20 -18.70 4.16 23.43
N SER A 21 -18.42 5.39 23.05
CA SER A 21 -18.24 5.75 21.66
C SER A 21 -17.30 4.69 21.08
N ALA A 22 -17.83 3.79 20.28
CA ALA A 22 -17.02 3.11 19.30
C ALA A 22 -16.48 4.28 18.45
N THR A 23 -15.31 4.78 18.82
CA THR A 23 -14.50 5.54 17.85
C THR A 23 -14.42 4.58 16.69
N ASP A 24 -15.02 4.95 15.57
CA ASP A 24 -14.92 4.20 14.34
C ASP A 24 -13.42 4.03 14.07
N TYR A 25 -12.86 2.93 14.58
CA TYR A 25 -11.48 2.57 14.31
C TYR A 25 -11.45 2.21 12.82
N ASN A 26 -11.10 3.18 12.02
CA ASN A 26 -10.81 2.96 10.62
C ASN A 26 -9.32 2.58 10.52
N PRO A 27 -8.99 1.30 10.38
CA PRO A 27 -7.60 0.86 10.30
C PRO A 27 -6.87 1.48 9.10
N TYR A 28 -7.60 2.04 8.14
CA TYR A 28 -7.05 2.69 6.95
C TYR A 28 -6.75 4.18 7.16
N GLU A 29 -7.33 4.83 8.17
CA GLU A 29 -7.12 6.27 8.40
C GLU A 29 -5.65 6.56 8.75
N GLU A 30 -5.03 5.69 9.51
CA GLU A 30 -3.62 5.78 9.88
C GLU A 30 -2.69 5.64 8.67
N SER A 31 -3.10 4.92 7.62
CA SER A 31 -2.32 4.71 6.39
C SER A 31 -2.58 5.73 5.29
N ASN A 32 -3.47 6.72 5.50
CA ASN A 32 -3.76 7.72 4.48
C ASN A 32 -2.63 8.74 4.34
N VAL A 33 -2.29 9.07 3.09
CA VAL A 33 -1.36 10.14 2.73
C VAL A 33 -2.01 11.03 1.67
N LYS A 34 -2.13 12.31 2.00
CA LYS A 34 -2.65 13.33 1.08
C LYS A 34 -1.50 14.00 0.35
N THR A 35 -1.51 13.91 -0.96
CA THR A 35 -0.65 14.70 -1.85
C THR A 35 -1.39 15.95 -2.35
N LYS A 36 -0.78 16.72 -3.25
CA LYS A 36 -1.44 17.86 -3.89
C LYS A 36 -2.64 17.45 -4.75
N THR A 37 -2.63 16.24 -5.29
CA THR A 37 -3.58 15.79 -6.32
C THR A 37 -4.36 14.54 -5.95
N THR A 38 -3.92 13.78 -4.95
CA THR A 38 -4.48 12.45 -4.66
C THR A 38 -4.34 12.13 -3.17
N ILE A 39 -5.30 11.41 -2.64
CA ILE A 39 -5.19 10.76 -1.33
C ILE A 39 -4.93 9.29 -1.59
N TYR A 40 -3.80 8.79 -1.10
CA TYR A 40 -3.45 7.37 -1.17
C TYR A 40 -3.75 6.70 0.17
N THR A 41 -4.46 5.58 0.11
CA THR A 41 -4.66 4.69 1.25
C THR A 41 -3.71 3.51 1.10
N GLY A 42 -2.73 3.41 2.00
CA GLY A 42 -1.76 2.32 2.02
C GLY A 42 -2.22 1.17 2.92
N THR A 43 -1.31 0.27 3.22
CA THR A 43 -1.49 -0.84 4.16
C THR A 43 -0.37 -0.88 5.18
N VAL A 44 -0.63 -1.47 6.35
CA VAL A 44 0.44 -1.86 7.27
C VAL A 44 0.97 -3.20 6.75
N LEU A 45 2.21 -3.17 6.26
CA LEU A 45 2.83 -4.35 5.68
C LEU A 45 3.47 -5.23 6.76
N LYS A 46 4.09 -4.61 7.75
CA LYS A 46 4.79 -5.30 8.84
C LYS A 46 4.69 -4.50 10.12
N GLU A 47 4.58 -5.21 11.25
CA GLU A 47 4.67 -4.65 12.59
C GLU A 47 5.66 -5.48 13.41
N LYS A 48 6.67 -4.82 13.98
CA LYS A 48 7.65 -5.44 14.85
C LYS A 48 8.01 -4.47 15.98
N ASP A 49 7.98 -4.96 17.23
CA ASP A 49 8.35 -4.19 18.42
C ASP A 49 7.64 -2.81 18.47
N GLN A 50 6.32 -2.81 18.17
CA GLN A 50 5.47 -1.60 18.10
C GLN A 50 5.87 -0.61 16.97
N ASN A 51 6.76 -0.98 16.08
CA ASN A 51 7.08 -0.21 14.88
C ASN A 51 6.31 -0.76 13.70
N LYS A 52 5.57 0.11 13.01
CA LYS A 52 4.82 -0.24 11.80
C LYS A 52 5.59 0.18 10.56
N LEU A 53 5.55 -0.67 9.55
CA LEU A 53 5.95 -0.36 8.19
C LEU A 53 4.70 -0.20 7.33
N PHE A 54 4.49 1.00 6.83
CA PHE A 54 3.42 1.28 5.86
C PHE A 54 3.94 1.06 4.46
N ALA A 55 3.13 0.42 3.63
CA ALA A 55 3.38 0.25 2.21
C ALA A 55 2.26 0.89 1.39
N TYR A 56 2.66 1.52 0.30
CA TYR A 56 1.79 2.09 -0.71
C TYR A 56 2.17 1.45 -2.04
N PHE A 57 1.36 0.50 -2.46
CA PHE A 57 1.59 -0.27 -3.69
C PHE A 57 0.88 0.34 -4.88
N GLY A 58 1.45 0.19 -6.07
CA GLY A 58 0.78 0.52 -7.31
C GLY A 58 0.50 2.00 -7.49
N ILE A 59 1.42 2.87 -7.08
CA ILE A 59 1.32 4.30 -7.35
C ILE A 59 1.72 4.55 -8.80
N PRO A 60 0.80 4.95 -9.69
CA PRO A 60 1.15 5.20 -11.08
C PRO A 60 1.99 6.47 -11.18
N TYR A 61 3.05 6.43 -11.98
CA TYR A 61 3.88 7.60 -12.29
C TYR A 61 3.67 8.11 -13.72
N ALA A 62 2.96 7.38 -14.55
CA ALA A 62 2.55 7.78 -15.88
C ALA A 62 1.24 7.09 -16.28
N LEU A 63 0.58 7.56 -17.35
CA LEU A 63 -0.53 6.85 -17.97
C LEU A 63 -0.05 5.48 -18.49
N PRO A 64 -0.90 4.44 -18.46
CA PRO A 64 -0.57 3.14 -19.03
C PRO A 64 -0.12 3.28 -20.50
N PRO A 65 1.01 2.68 -20.89
CA PRO A 65 1.54 2.76 -22.26
C PRO A 65 0.85 1.77 -23.20
N ILE A 66 -0.47 1.84 -23.26
CA ILE A 66 -1.34 0.96 -24.05
C ILE A 66 -1.82 1.67 -25.32
N ASP A 67 -2.29 0.92 -26.30
CA ASP A 67 -2.88 1.41 -27.54
C ASP A 67 -2.02 2.49 -28.23
N LYS A 68 -2.55 3.69 -28.34
CA LYS A 68 -1.89 4.84 -28.97
C LYS A 68 -0.69 5.39 -28.17
N LEU A 69 -0.56 5.01 -26.89
CA LEU A 69 0.56 5.41 -26.02
C LEU A 69 1.72 4.42 -26.06
N ARG A 70 1.54 3.24 -26.66
CA ARG A 70 2.60 2.25 -26.82
C ARG A 70 3.77 2.85 -27.60
N TRP A 71 4.99 2.66 -27.12
CA TRP A 71 6.23 3.22 -27.70
C TRP A 71 6.29 4.75 -27.75
N LYS A 72 5.49 5.43 -26.95
CA LYS A 72 5.53 6.89 -26.81
C LYS A 72 6.21 7.29 -25.51
N ALA A 73 6.65 8.54 -25.44
CA ALA A 73 7.12 9.12 -24.18
C ALA A 73 6.02 9.04 -23.10
N PRO A 74 6.39 8.79 -21.84
CA PRO A 74 5.43 8.75 -20.75
C PRO A 74 4.55 10.00 -20.70
N ARG A 75 3.27 9.82 -20.41
CA ARG A 75 2.30 10.89 -20.25
C ARG A 75 1.89 11.03 -18.81
N ASP A 76 1.75 12.28 -18.37
CA ASP A 76 1.25 12.60 -17.02
C ASP A 76 -0.14 12.00 -16.80
N ILE A 77 -0.34 11.43 -15.62
CA ILE A 77 -1.64 10.86 -15.20
C ILE A 77 -2.72 11.93 -14.99
N GLY A 78 -2.37 13.22 -15.08
CA GLY A 78 -3.27 14.33 -14.77
C GLY A 78 -3.50 14.50 -13.27
N SER A 79 -4.32 15.47 -12.93
CA SER A 79 -4.60 15.85 -11.53
C SER A 79 -6.10 15.81 -11.20
N PRO A 80 -6.78 14.68 -11.16
CA PRO A 80 -8.03 14.65 -10.44
C PRO A 80 -7.75 14.32 -8.98
N LEU A 81 -8.23 15.13 -8.05
CA LEU A 81 -8.32 14.74 -6.64
C LEU A 81 -9.14 13.45 -6.56
N LYS A 82 -8.45 12.33 -6.41
CA LYS A 82 -9.06 11.01 -6.28
C LYS A 82 -8.49 10.33 -5.06
N VAL A 83 -9.32 9.60 -4.35
CA VAL A 83 -8.86 8.61 -3.38
C VAL A 83 -8.42 7.37 -4.16
N ARG A 84 -7.19 6.91 -3.96
CA ARG A 84 -6.65 5.69 -4.56
C ARG A 84 -6.27 4.71 -3.47
N GLN A 85 -6.77 3.50 -3.62
CA GLN A 85 -6.30 2.37 -2.82
C GLN A 85 -4.92 1.96 -3.35
N ALA A 86 -3.92 2.05 -2.50
CA ALA A 86 -2.53 1.70 -2.79
C ALA A 86 -2.13 0.47 -1.94
N THR A 87 -2.97 -0.55 -1.95
CA THR A 87 -2.88 -1.73 -1.10
C THR A 87 -2.52 -3.01 -1.85
N THR A 88 -2.58 -2.97 -3.17
CA THR A 88 -2.33 -4.13 -4.03
C THR A 88 -1.07 -3.94 -4.86
N ARG A 89 -0.23 -4.97 -4.89
CA ARG A 89 0.97 -4.97 -5.73
C ARG A 89 0.58 -4.78 -7.20
N PRO A 90 1.27 -3.89 -7.94
CA PRO A 90 0.96 -3.63 -9.34
C PRO A 90 1.44 -4.76 -10.26
N ASN A 91 0.93 -4.73 -11.47
CA ASN A 91 1.40 -5.63 -12.53
C ASN A 91 2.90 -5.42 -12.82
N ARG A 92 3.56 -6.52 -13.18
CA ARG A 92 4.84 -6.46 -13.89
C ARG A 92 4.61 -6.10 -15.35
N CYS A 93 5.59 -5.50 -16.00
CA CYS A 93 5.53 -5.28 -17.44
C CYS A 93 5.64 -6.61 -18.20
N PRO A 94 5.15 -6.69 -19.45
CA PRO A 94 5.22 -7.90 -20.25
C PRO A 94 6.65 -8.42 -20.37
N GLN A 95 6.86 -9.68 -20.02
CA GLN A 95 8.15 -10.35 -20.01
C GLN A 95 7.97 -11.87 -20.09
N LEU A 96 9.06 -12.59 -20.36
CA LEU A 96 9.06 -14.03 -20.27
C LEU A 96 9.25 -14.47 -18.81
N ALA A 97 8.46 -15.43 -18.37
CA ALA A 97 8.62 -16.04 -17.06
C ALA A 97 9.95 -16.79 -17.00
N GLY A 98 10.72 -16.51 -15.96
CA GLY A 98 11.96 -17.23 -15.67
C GLY A 98 11.73 -18.40 -14.71
N THR A 99 12.83 -19.06 -14.34
CA THR A 99 12.80 -20.16 -13.37
C THR A 99 12.23 -19.73 -12.01
N ILE A 100 12.52 -18.51 -11.58
CA ILE A 100 12.03 -17.99 -10.30
C ILE A 100 10.51 -17.78 -10.36
N ASP A 101 9.99 -17.20 -11.43
CA ASP A 101 8.54 -17.00 -11.61
C ASP A 101 7.81 -18.36 -11.64
N SER A 102 8.47 -19.39 -12.18
CA SER A 102 7.95 -20.77 -12.17
C SER A 102 7.88 -21.35 -10.76
N ILE A 103 8.91 -21.16 -9.97
CA ILE A 103 8.99 -21.73 -8.60
C ILE A 103 8.07 -20.97 -7.63
N GLU A 104 8.05 -19.66 -7.69
CA GLU A 104 7.34 -18.83 -6.70
C GLU A 104 5.88 -18.58 -7.07
N GLU A 105 5.55 -18.51 -8.35
CA GLU A 105 4.23 -18.13 -8.84
C GLU A 105 3.55 -19.16 -9.74
N GLY A 106 4.24 -20.24 -10.08
CA GLY A 106 3.69 -21.37 -10.83
C GLY A 106 3.55 -21.16 -12.34
N PHE A 107 4.17 -20.13 -12.91
CA PHE A 107 4.21 -19.94 -14.37
C PHE A 107 5.13 -20.95 -15.06
N ASN A 108 4.85 -21.25 -16.34
CA ASN A 108 5.78 -22.03 -17.13
C ASN A 108 6.96 -21.17 -17.58
N VAL A 109 8.19 -21.71 -17.49
CA VAL A 109 9.36 -21.00 -17.99
C VAL A 109 9.20 -20.68 -19.48
N GLY A 110 9.39 -19.43 -19.86
CA GLY A 110 9.19 -18.93 -21.22
C GLY A 110 7.76 -18.52 -21.55
N GLU A 111 6.83 -18.65 -20.62
CA GLU A 111 5.48 -18.08 -20.75
C GLU A 111 5.54 -16.56 -20.75
N ILE A 112 4.69 -15.91 -21.56
CA ILE A 112 4.56 -14.45 -21.54
C ILE A 112 3.66 -14.07 -20.37
N ILE A 113 4.21 -13.33 -19.44
CA ILE A 113 3.53 -12.85 -18.23
C ILE A 113 3.56 -11.33 -18.14
N GLY A 114 2.70 -10.76 -17.28
CA GLY A 114 2.64 -9.33 -17.04
C GLY A 114 1.55 -8.62 -17.84
N ASN A 115 1.55 -7.30 -17.73
CA ASN A 115 0.55 -6.44 -18.35
C ASN A 115 1.21 -5.14 -18.81
N GLU A 116 0.76 -4.55 -19.92
CA GLU A 116 1.29 -3.26 -20.40
C GLU A 116 0.94 -2.09 -19.45
N ASP A 117 -0.13 -2.21 -18.67
CA ASP A 117 -0.42 -1.29 -17.57
C ASP A 117 0.47 -1.63 -16.36
N CYS A 118 1.72 -1.16 -16.40
CA CYS A 118 2.78 -1.53 -15.47
C CYS A 118 3.67 -0.36 -14.98
N LEU A 119 3.34 0.89 -15.31
CA LEU A 119 4.13 2.05 -14.93
C LEU A 119 3.79 2.52 -13.52
N TYR A 120 4.21 1.73 -12.54
CA TYR A 120 3.92 1.91 -11.13
C TYR A 120 5.18 1.88 -10.27
N LEU A 121 5.13 2.57 -9.14
CA LEU A 121 6.12 2.48 -8.08
C LEU A 121 5.45 2.10 -6.76
N ASN A 122 6.24 1.64 -5.81
CA ASN A 122 5.81 1.37 -4.44
C ASN A 122 6.60 2.26 -3.48
N ILE A 123 5.97 2.63 -2.37
CA ILE A 123 6.61 3.44 -1.32
C ILE A 123 6.48 2.71 0.00
N PHE A 124 7.58 2.65 0.74
CA PHE A 124 7.64 2.10 2.09
C PHE A 124 8.08 3.20 3.05
N ILE A 125 7.41 3.30 4.19
CA ILE A 125 7.72 4.31 5.19
C ILE A 125 7.47 3.75 6.59
N SER A 126 8.44 3.90 7.49
CA SER A 126 8.23 3.54 8.89
C SER A 126 7.28 4.53 9.58
N GLU A 127 6.58 4.07 10.60
CA GLU A 127 5.69 4.92 11.40
C GLU A 127 6.43 6.13 11.98
N LYS A 128 7.64 5.92 12.47
CA LYS A 128 8.51 7.00 12.98
C LYS A 128 8.79 8.05 11.91
N ALA A 129 9.12 7.62 10.70
CA ALA A 129 9.36 8.51 9.57
C ALA A 129 8.08 9.27 9.17
N LYS A 130 6.94 8.59 9.12
CA LYS A 130 5.64 9.18 8.78
C LYS A 130 5.21 10.24 9.81
N LYS A 131 5.46 10.01 11.09
CA LYS A 131 5.18 10.97 12.18
C LYS A 131 6.19 12.12 12.24
N SER A 132 7.34 11.99 11.58
CA SER A 132 8.38 13.01 11.58
C SER A 132 7.95 14.24 10.78
N LYS A 133 8.20 15.44 11.34
CA LYS A 133 8.06 16.71 10.61
C LYS A 133 9.32 17.06 9.81
N LYS A 134 10.39 16.29 9.92
CA LYS A 134 11.66 16.52 9.23
C LYS A 134 11.62 15.90 7.84
N LYS A 135 12.23 16.56 6.87
CA LYS A 135 12.51 15.93 5.57
C LYS A 135 13.56 14.84 5.77
N LEU A 136 13.28 13.67 5.26
CA LEU A 136 14.16 12.50 5.35
C LEU A 136 14.79 12.22 3.98
N PRO A 137 15.97 11.61 3.94
CA PRO A 137 16.52 11.06 2.71
C PRO A 137 15.54 10.05 2.08
N VAL A 138 15.48 10.03 0.76
CA VAL A 138 14.71 9.05 0.01
C VAL A 138 15.67 8.10 -0.68
N MET A 139 15.51 6.81 -0.44
CA MET A 139 16.23 5.77 -1.17
C MET A 139 15.34 5.27 -2.30
N VAL A 140 15.87 5.26 -3.50
CA VAL A 140 15.20 4.73 -4.69
C VAL A 140 15.83 3.40 -5.04
N TRP A 141 15.00 2.35 -5.01
CA TRP A 141 15.38 1.01 -5.47
C TRP A 141 14.90 0.79 -6.88
N ILE A 142 15.80 0.37 -7.76
CA ILE A 142 15.50 -0.03 -9.13
C ILE A 142 15.87 -1.50 -9.26
N HIS A 143 14.90 -2.35 -9.59
CA HIS A 143 15.11 -3.79 -9.73
C HIS A 143 16.07 -4.12 -10.88
N GLY A 144 16.74 -5.25 -10.77
CA GLY A 144 17.57 -5.81 -11.83
C GLY A 144 16.73 -6.52 -12.90
N GLY A 145 17.41 -7.28 -13.77
CA GLY A 145 16.77 -8.12 -14.81
C GLY A 145 17.22 -7.79 -16.22
N SER A 146 18.34 -7.07 -16.37
CA SER A 146 19.01 -6.78 -17.66
C SER A 146 18.07 -6.12 -18.69
N ASN A 147 17.12 -5.32 -18.24
CA ASN A 147 16.08 -4.68 -19.05
C ASN A 147 15.16 -5.67 -19.82
N VAL A 148 15.14 -6.94 -19.45
CA VAL A 148 14.30 -7.96 -20.10
C VAL A 148 13.33 -8.64 -19.13
N SER A 149 13.58 -8.52 -17.82
CA SER A 149 12.74 -9.13 -16.79
C SER A 149 12.80 -8.36 -15.47
N GLY A 150 12.03 -8.85 -14.48
CA GLY A 150 11.97 -8.25 -13.16
C GLY A 150 10.84 -7.23 -13.02
N HIS A 151 10.52 -6.87 -11.80
CA HIS A 151 9.49 -5.87 -11.49
C HIS A 151 9.62 -5.33 -10.06
N GLY A 152 9.10 -4.13 -9.84
CA GLY A 152 9.15 -3.44 -8.55
C GLY A 152 8.21 -4.02 -7.48
N ALA A 153 7.33 -4.96 -7.84
CA ALA A 153 6.37 -5.58 -6.93
C ALA A 153 6.77 -6.99 -6.50
N ASP A 154 7.97 -7.44 -6.87
CA ASP A 154 8.51 -8.73 -6.49
C ASP A 154 8.52 -8.90 -4.97
N VAL A 155 7.97 -10.02 -4.49
CA VAL A 155 7.80 -10.31 -3.06
C VAL A 155 9.14 -10.30 -2.30
N ARG A 156 10.22 -10.71 -2.96
CA ARG A 156 11.57 -10.72 -2.37
C ARG A 156 12.06 -9.34 -1.94
N TYR A 157 11.50 -8.28 -2.49
CA TYR A 157 11.84 -6.88 -2.15
C TYR A 157 10.69 -6.16 -1.46
N THR A 158 9.47 -6.70 -1.54
CA THR A 158 8.25 -6.01 -1.10
C THR A 158 7.49 -6.73 0.00
N ASP A 159 8.05 -7.78 0.60
CA ASP A 159 7.50 -8.47 1.77
C ASP A 159 7.63 -7.67 3.08
N GLY A 160 8.42 -6.60 3.04
CA GLY A 160 8.69 -5.71 4.16
C GLY A 160 9.99 -6.00 4.91
N ASP A 161 10.59 -7.17 4.79
CA ASP A 161 11.85 -7.47 5.49
C ASP A 161 12.99 -6.61 4.96
N PHE A 162 13.13 -6.51 3.65
CA PHE A 162 14.14 -5.68 3.02
C PHE A 162 13.95 -4.19 3.39
N ALA A 163 12.74 -3.68 3.25
CA ALA A 163 12.43 -2.30 3.59
C ALA A 163 12.56 -2.02 5.09
N PHE A 164 12.20 -2.99 5.94
CA PHE A 164 12.27 -2.83 7.39
C PHE A 164 13.70 -2.80 7.93
N CYS A 165 14.64 -3.49 7.27
CA CYS A 165 16.06 -3.45 7.64
C CYS A 165 16.73 -2.12 7.29
N LEU A 166 16.15 -1.33 6.39
CA LEU A 166 16.72 -0.08 5.88
C LEU A 166 16.15 1.19 6.56
N LEU A 167 15.09 1.05 7.34
CA LEU A 167 14.33 2.15 7.95
C LEU A 167 14.42 2.13 9.48
#